data_8c92cee07af1ed0d7d50813b45aa0c18
#
_entry.id   8c92cee07af1ed0d7d50813b45aa0c18
#
_cell.length_a   1.000
_cell.length_b   1.000
_cell.length_c   1.000
_cell.angle_alpha   90.00
_cell.angle_beta   90.00
_cell.angle_gamma   90.00
#
_symmetry.space_group_name_H-M   'P 1'
#
loop_
_entity.id
_entity.type
_entity.pdbx_description
1 polymer ?
#
loop_
_entity_poly.entity_id
_entity_poly.type
_entity_poly.pdbx_seq_one_letter_code
_entity_poly.pdbx_strand_id
1 'polypeptide(L)'
;MMNRDGKSDSSIVPEKPPNKGTQVAAEVGEGRELAKGNLPECNTPRTLSRSDVPSALRRVCQAARRDSKQRFTALLHHVYDSERLGVAYRALRREAAAGVDGETWRHYGERLEENLQDLSERLKRGAYRAKPVRRAYIPKMDGRQRPLGVPVLEDKIVQRAVVEVLNAIYETDFLGFSYGFRPGRSPHQALDALAVGIWGKKVNWVLDADIRGFFDTLDHGWLVKFIEHRIGDRRVVRLIQKWLRAGVLEDGKRTVSEMGTVQGGSISPLLANVYLHYVFDLWVQRWRRKQAHGDVVVVRFADDFVMGFEHREEAEKFLTELRQRLAGFGLELHPEKTRLIEFGRHAAENRQGRGEGKPETFNFLGFTHICGKTSQGGFTVLRHTMRKRWQAKLQQLKVELKRRMHLPVPEVGSYLRSVIIGHIRYYGVPMNTERIRAFRWAVGCSWWRIRAASPPSSCSSRATCGPRAPG
;
A
#
# COMPACT_ATOMS: atom_id res chain seq x y z
N MET A 1 -0.58 41.39 12.56
CA MET A 1 -1.56 40.75 11.66
C MET A 1 -1.37 39.26 11.75
N MET A 2 -2.24 38.56 12.46
CA MET A 2 -2.18 37.09 12.59
C MET A 2 -2.70 36.46 11.32
N ASN A 3 -1.85 35.60 10.70
CA ASN A 3 -2.24 34.81 9.55
C ASN A 3 -3.34 33.80 9.92
N ARG A 4 -4.51 33.98 9.31
CA ARG A 4 -5.63 33.03 9.41
C ARG A 4 -5.46 31.85 8.45
N ASP A 5 -4.31 31.20 8.44
CA ASP A 5 -4.03 30.04 7.57
C ASP A 5 -4.11 28.70 8.34
N GLY A 6 -5.16 28.53 9.14
CA GLY A 6 -5.35 27.40 10.02
C GLY A 6 -5.87 26.11 9.40
N LYS A 7 -5.75 25.90 8.08
CA LYS A 7 -6.00 24.58 7.46
C LYS A 7 -4.66 23.89 7.22
N SER A 8 -4.05 23.39 8.29
CA SER A 8 -2.78 22.71 8.21
C SER A 8 -2.93 21.33 7.55
N ASP A 9 -1.99 20.97 6.69
CA ASP A 9 -1.82 19.64 6.15
C ASP A 9 -1.19 18.66 7.17
N SER A 10 -1.21 19.02 8.45
CA SER A 10 -0.83 18.13 9.55
C SER A 10 -1.84 16.99 9.70
N SER A 11 -1.38 15.88 10.24
CA SER A 11 -2.20 14.70 10.52
C SER A 11 -3.45 15.09 11.31
N ILE A 12 -4.63 14.73 10.84
CA ILE A 12 -5.92 15.02 11.54
C ILE A 12 -5.97 14.25 12.87
N VAL A 13 -5.25 13.15 12.97
CA VAL A 13 -5.13 12.32 14.18
C VAL A 13 -3.71 12.48 14.73
N PRO A 14 -3.53 12.74 16.04
CA PRO A 14 -2.21 12.79 16.67
C PRO A 14 -1.43 11.50 16.43
N GLU A 15 -0.15 11.59 16.14
CA GLU A 15 0.72 10.43 16.00
C GLU A 15 0.80 9.71 17.35
N LYS A 16 0.22 8.52 17.43
CA LYS A 16 0.46 7.63 18.56
C LYS A 16 1.85 7.03 18.42
N PRO A 17 2.63 6.95 19.49
CA PRO A 17 3.90 6.22 19.46
C PRO A 17 3.64 4.77 19.02
N PRO A 18 4.53 4.15 18.25
CA PRO A 18 4.33 2.79 17.77
C PRO A 18 4.21 1.83 18.95
N ASN A 19 3.15 1.02 18.96
CA ASN A 19 2.99 -0.04 19.96
C ASN A 19 4.21 -0.95 19.90
N LYS A 20 4.94 -1.04 21.02
CA LYS A 20 6.00 -2.02 21.23
C LYS A 20 5.38 -3.43 21.22
N GLY A 21 5.53 -4.18 20.16
CA GLY A 21 4.97 -5.51 20.06
C GLY A 21 5.46 -6.31 18.87
N THR A 22 6.41 -7.16 19.14
CA THR A 22 6.73 -8.48 18.53
C THR A 22 6.55 -8.67 17.01
N GLN A 23 7.65 -9.08 16.38
CA GLN A 23 7.74 -9.56 14.99
C GLN A 23 6.58 -10.47 14.60
N VAL A 24 6.03 -10.25 13.44
CA VAL A 24 4.89 -10.98 12.93
C VAL A 24 5.06 -11.42 11.52
N ALA A 25 4.64 -12.66 11.35
CA ALA A 25 4.42 -13.29 10.06
C ALA A 25 3.66 -12.37 9.09
N ALA A 26 4.10 -12.42 7.84
CA ALA A 26 3.60 -11.63 6.74
C ALA A 26 2.06 -11.56 6.73
N GLU A 27 1.54 -10.36 6.79
CA GLU A 27 0.15 -10.10 6.43
C GLU A 27 -0.06 -10.50 4.97
N VAL A 28 -0.89 -11.49 4.76
CA VAL A 28 -1.45 -11.81 3.45
C VAL A 28 -2.55 -10.78 3.19
N GLY A 29 -2.16 -9.62 2.66
CA GLY A 29 -3.07 -8.55 2.27
C GLY A 29 -3.64 -8.82 0.91
N GLU A 30 -4.93 -8.95 0.87
CA GLU A 30 -5.66 -9.23 -0.34
C GLU A 30 -5.66 -8.01 -1.26
N GLY A 31 -5.21 -8.20 -2.47
CA GLY A 31 -5.32 -7.26 -3.58
C GLY A 31 -4.27 -6.16 -3.65
N ARG A 32 -3.39 -6.00 -2.63
CA ARG A 32 -2.29 -5.01 -2.62
C ARG A 32 -0.99 -5.56 -2.05
N GLU A 33 -0.81 -6.87 -2.08
CA GLU A 33 0.38 -7.55 -1.56
C GLU A 33 1.70 -7.07 -2.18
N LEU A 34 1.64 -6.53 -3.38
CA LEU A 34 2.81 -6.01 -4.09
C LEU A 34 3.41 -4.76 -3.47
N ALA A 35 2.57 -3.93 -2.89
CA ALA A 35 3.02 -2.74 -2.18
C ALA A 35 3.75 -3.10 -0.88
N LYS A 36 3.44 -4.26 -0.29
CA LYS A 36 4.03 -4.70 0.98
C LYS A 36 5.50 -5.06 0.89
N GLY A 37 5.96 -5.54 -0.26
CA GLY A 37 7.38 -5.83 -0.49
C GLY A 37 8.27 -4.59 -0.50
N ASN A 38 7.69 -3.42 -0.64
CA ASN A 38 8.40 -2.16 -0.84
C ASN A 38 8.23 -1.15 0.30
N LEU A 39 7.31 -1.42 1.23
CA LEU A 39 7.22 -0.61 2.44
C LEU A 39 8.36 -1.00 3.39
N PRO A 40 9.11 -0.04 3.93
CA PRO A 40 9.90 -0.33 5.11
C PRO A 40 8.90 -0.73 6.19
N GLU A 41 8.91 -2.00 6.58
CA GLU A 41 8.41 -2.33 7.91
C GLU A 41 9.20 -1.47 8.88
N CYS A 42 8.51 -0.54 9.53
CA CYS A 42 9.09 0.22 10.62
C CYS A 42 9.20 -0.74 11.80
N ASN A 43 10.13 -1.68 11.67
CA ASN A 43 10.50 -2.60 12.73
C ASN A 43 11.75 -2.05 13.39
N THR A 44 11.52 -1.60 14.60
CA THR A 44 12.46 -1.47 15.71
C THR A 44 13.94 -1.34 15.34
N PRO A 45 14.58 -0.28 15.82
CA PRO A 45 16.03 -0.21 15.76
C PRO A 45 16.59 -1.29 16.69
N ARG A 46 16.82 -2.48 16.16
CA ARG A 46 17.89 -3.28 16.72
C ARG A 46 19.16 -2.49 16.47
N THR A 47 19.83 -2.14 17.52
CA THR A 47 21.14 -1.56 17.64
C THR A 47 22.08 -2.08 16.54
N LEU A 48 22.06 -1.41 15.40
CA LEU A 48 23.12 -1.50 14.40
C LEU A 48 23.95 -0.25 14.60
N SER A 49 25.23 -0.42 14.74
CA SER A 49 26.22 0.61 14.92
C SER A 49 25.91 1.83 14.07
N ARG A 50 25.91 2.99 14.67
CA ARG A 50 25.75 4.29 14.03
C ARG A 50 26.88 4.49 13.02
N SER A 51 26.67 4.05 11.77
CA SER A 51 27.46 4.49 10.65
C SER A 51 26.88 5.79 10.10
N ASP A 52 27.71 6.64 9.51
CA ASP A 52 27.40 8.01 9.08
C ASP A 52 26.35 8.13 7.94
N VAL A 53 25.87 7.00 7.42
CA VAL A 53 24.89 6.93 6.31
C VAL A 53 23.55 7.63 6.63
N PRO A 54 22.98 7.54 7.84
CA PRO A 54 21.80 8.33 8.21
C PRO A 54 22.03 9.83 8.23
N SER A 55 23.28 10.28 8.51
CA SER A 55 23.62 11.71 8.64
C SER A 55 23.59 12.45 7.29
N ALA A 56 24.04 11.81 6.21
CA ALA A 56 24.07 12.42 4.88
C ALA A 56 22.67 12.66 4.32
N LEU A 57 21.76 11.66 4.39
CA LEU A 57 20.36 11.85 3.96
C LEU A 57 19.59 12.79 4.88
N ARG A 58 19.94 12.87 6.16
CA ARG A 58 19.36 13.86 7.07
C ARG A 58 19.69 15.28 6.61
N ARG A 59 20.91 15.55 6.13
CA ARG A 59 21.27 16.86 5.54
C ARG A 59 20.46 17.17 4.29
N VAL A 60 20.26 16.19 3.39
CA VAL A 60 19.39 16.33 2.22
C VAL A 60 17.95 16.68 2.63
N CYS A 61 17.40 15.95 3.61
CA CYS A 61 16.06 16.21 4.13
C CYS A 61 15.94 17.60 4.76
N GLN A 62 16.94 18.04 5.53
CA GLN A 62 16.97 19.39 6.13
C GLN A 62 17.01 20.48 5.06
N ALA A 63 17.82 20.30 4.00
CA ALA A 63 17.89 21.23 2.87
C ALA A 63 16.54 21.30 2.14
N ALA A 64 15.90 20.13 1.88
CA ALA A 64 14.60 20.07 1.25
C ALA A 64 13.50 20.77 2.06
N ARG A 65 13.54 20.66 3.40
CA ARG A 65 12.60 21.36 4.31
C ARG A 65 12.80 22.87 4.34
N ARG A 66 14.06 23.32 4.22
CA ARG A 66 14.38 24.76 4.23
C ARG A 66 13.92 25.47 2.97
N ASP A 67 14.08 24.80 1.83
CA ASP A 67 13.68 25.34 0.53
C ASP A 67 12.94 24.30 -0.32
N SER A 68 11.63 24.47 -0.42
CA SER A 68 10.75 23.64 -1.23
C SER A 68 10.95 23.81 -2.75
N LYS A 69 11.74 24.80 -3.19
CA LYS A 69 12.07 25.06 -4.60
C LYS A 69 13.47 24.56 -4.95
N GLN A 70 14.29 24.17 -3.98
CA GLN A 70 15.63 23.69 -4.21
C GLN A 70 15.67 22.47 -5.13
N ARG A 71 16.50 22.53 -6.16
CA ARG A 71 16.80 21.39 -7.04
C ARG A 71 18.11 20.73 -6.60
N PHE A 72 18.07 19.42 -6.44
CA PHE A 72 19.20 18.62 -5.96
C PHE A 72 19.98 18.05 -7.14
N THR A 73 21.20 18.52 -7.34
CA THR A 73 22.04 18.20 -8.51
C THR A 73 23.09 17.11 -8.26
N ALA A 74 23.33 16.75 -7.01
CA ALA A 74 24.33 15.76 -6.60
C ALA A 74 23.72 14.73 -5.66
N LEU A 75 23.08 13.69 -6.20
CA LEU A 75 22.39 12.64 -5.43
C LEU A 75 22.93 11.24 -5.71
N LEU A 76 23.52 11.00 -6.91
CA LEU A 76 23.91 9.66 -7.31
C LEU A 76 24.95 9.03 -6.38
N HIS A 77 25.83 9.82 -5.76
CA HIS A 77 26.84 9.32 -4.82
C HIS A 77 26.20 8.68 -3.59
N HIS A 78 25.01 9.13 -3.18
CA HIS A 78 24.24 8.46 -2.12
C HIS A 78 23.63 7.14 -2.59
N VAL A 79 23.46 6.90 -3.89
CA VAL A 79 22.86 5.67 -4.42
C VAL A 79 23.90 4.57 -4.57
N TYR A 80 25.08 4.89 -5.12
CA TYR A 80 26.13 3.89 -5.38
C TYR A 80 27.01 3.56 -4.17
N ASP A 81 26.78 4.19 -3.03
CA ASP A 81 27.42 3.82 -1.77
C ASP A 81 27.18 2.34 -1.45
N SER A 82 28.26 1.55 -1.32
CA SER A 82 28.18 0.11 -1.15
C SER A 82 27.49 -0.30 0.16
N GLU A 83 27.67 0.47 1.23
CA GLU A 83 26.99 0.25 2.50
C GLU A 83 25.47 0.43 2.33
N ARG A 84 25.04 1.49 1.63
CA ARG A 84 23.62 1.72 1.31
C ARG A 84 23.04 0.64 0.43
N LEU A 85 23.76 0.20 -0.60
CA LEU A 85 23.33 -0.93 -1.42
C LEU A 85 23.16 -2.20 -0.57
N GLY A 86 24.07 -2.41 0.41
CA GLY A 86 23.95 -3.51 1.38
C GLY A 86 22.72 -3.38 2.28
N VAL A 87 22.39 -2.18 2.74
CA VAL A 87 21.13 -1.91 3.49
C VAL A 87 19.93 -2.19 2.60
N ALA A 88 19.93 -1.71 1.36
CA ALA A 88 18.86 -1.94 0.39
C ALA A 88 18.66 -3.44 0.12
N TYR A 89 19.75 -4.21 -0.07
CA TYR A 89 19.69 -5.67 -0.23
C TYR A 89 19.07 -6.37 0.98
N ARG A 90 19.52 -6.04 2.19
CA ARG A 90 18.99 -6.64 3.45
C ARG A 90 17.52 -6.30 3.69
N ALA A 91 17.03 -5.18 3.17
CA ALA A 91 15.64 -4.77 3.26
C ALA A 91 14.70 -5.48 2.26
N LEU A 92 15.24 -6.21 1.28
CA LEU A 92 14.45 -7.01 0.35
C LEU A 92 13.97 -8.32 1.00
N ARG A 93 12.84 -8.83 0.53
CA ARG A 93 12.33 -10.13 0.97
C ARG A 93 13.26 -11.25 0.48
N ARG A 94 13.70 -12.12 1.40
CA ARG A 94 14.59 -13.25 1.12
C ARG A 94 14.00 -14.26 0.12
N GLU A 95 12.68 -14.40 0.12
CA GLU A 95 11.94 -15.36 -0.72
C GLU A 95 11.21 -14.64 -1.88
N ALA A 96 11.64 -13.43 -2.24
CA ALA A 96 11.06 -12.74 -3.37
C ALA A 96 11.40 -13.49 -4.67
N ALA A 97 10.42 -13.53 -5.59
CA ALA A 97 10.60 -14.16 -6.90
C ALA A 97 11.80 -13.56 -7.65
N ALA A 98 12.59 -14.41 -8.29
CA ALA A 98 13.70 -14.02 -9.15
C ALA A 98 13.20 -13.32 -10.42
N GLY A 99 14.01 -12.41 -10.97
CA GLY A 99 13.75 -11.73 -12.24
C GLY A 99 13.97 -12.64 -13.46
N VAL A 100 14.27 -12.01 -14.59
CA VAL A 100 14.56 -12.71 -15.87
C VAL A 100 15.90 -13.47 -15.86
N ASP A 101 16.83 -13.09 -14.97
CA ASP A 101 18.15 -13.71 -14.83
C ASP A 101 18.18 -14.90 -13.87
N GLY A 102 17.05 -15.21 -13.22
CA GLY A 102 16.97 -16.30 -12.26
C GLY A 102 17.69 -16.04 -10.93
N GLU A 103 18.35 -14.87 -10.77
CA GLU A 103 19.14 -14.55 -9.58
C GLU A 103 18.25 -14.43 -8.34
N THR A 104 18.61 -15.18 -7.28
CA THR A 104 17.87 -15.20 -6.03
C THR A 104 18.58 -14.36 -4.95
N TRP A 105 17.84 -13.95 -3.93
CA TRP A 105 18.42 -13.25 -2.78
C TRP A 105 19.52 -14.08 -2.09
N ARG A 106 19.34 -15.40 -1.94
CA ARG A 106 20.30 -16.27 -1.25
C ARG A 106 21.59 -16.43 -2.05
N HIS A 107 21.49 -16.78 -3.32
CA HIS A 107 22.64 -16.97 -4.20
C HIS A 107 23.47 -15.69 -4.36
N TYR A 108 22.83 -14.53 -4.57
CA TYR A 108 23.52 -13.24 -4.60
C TYR A 108 24.24 -12.92 -3.28
N GLY A 109 23.67 -13.38 -2.16
CA GLY A 109 24.22 -13.20 -0.83
C GLY A 109 25.47 -14.02 -0.52
N GLU A 110 25.78 -15.07 -1.29
CA GLU A 110 26.98 -15.90 -1.12
C GLU A 110 28.27 -15.12 -1.36
N ARG A 111 28.25 -14.14 -2.29
CA ARG A 111 29.34 -13.22 -2.58
C ARG A 111 28.88 -11.77 -2.47
N LEU A 112 28.21 -11.43 -1.39
CA LEU A 112 27.51 -10.16 -1.26
C LEU A 112 28.42 -8.94 -1.44
N GLU A 113 29.58 -8.94 -0.78
CA GLU A 113 30.48 -7.78 -0.81
C GLU A 113 31.05 -7.54 -2.20
N GLU A 114 31.51 -8.59 -2.89
CA GLU A 114 32.00 -8.52 -4.27
C GLU A 114 30.92 -8.02 -5.23
N ASN A 115 29.73 -8.62 -5.13
CA ASN A 115 28.59 -8.26 -5.98
C ASN A 115 28.15 -6.80 -5.77
N LEU A 116 28.12 -6.33 -4.52
CA LEU A 116 27.77 -4.95 -4.22
C LEU A 116 28.86 -3.96 -4.65
N GLN A 117 30.14 -4.34 -4.55
CA GLN A 117 31.25 -3.50 -5.00
C GLN A 117 31.22 -3.35 -6.53
N ASP A 118 31.04 -4.44 -7.28
CA ASP A 118 30.90 -4.39 -8.74
C ASP A 118 29.66 -3.54 -9.15
N LEU A 119 28.53 -3.74 -8.49
CA LEU A 119 27.32 -2.96 -8.76
C LEU A 119 27.56 -1.46 -8.49
N SER A 120 28.23 -1.11 -7.39
CA SER A 120 28.61 0.25 -7.04
C SER A 120 29.47 0.89 -8.12
N GLU A 121 30.51 0.17 -8.59
CA GLU A 121 31.40 0.66 -9.64
C GLU A 121 30.70 0.85 -10.98
N ARG A 122 29.83 -0.10 -11.38
CA ARG A 122 29.01 0.05 -12.59
C ARG A 122 28.07 1.26 -12.51
N LEU A 123 27.47 1.53 -11.36
CA LEU A 123 26.65 2.71 -11.13
C LEU A 123 27.49 3.99 -11.21
N LYS A 124 28.67 4.03 -10.58
CA LYS A 124 29.60 5.15 -10.56
C LYS A 124 30.09 5.53 -11.97
N ARG A 125 30.47 4.52 -12.76
CA ARG A 125 30.93 4.69 -14.14
C ARG A 125 29.81 4.89 -15.16
N GLY A 126 28.53 4.78 -14.75
CA GLY A 126 27.37 4.87 -15.65
C GLY A 126 27.13 3.63 -16.51
N ALA A 127 27.87 2.55 -16.28
CA ALA A 127 27.79 1.27 -17.02
C ALA A 127 26.60 0.39 -16.59
N TYR A 128 25.90 0.74 -15.51
CA TYR A 128 24.72 0.02 -15.07
C TYR A 128 23.62 -0.01 -16.15
N ARG A 129 23.03 -1.18 -16.38
CA ARG A 129 21.94 -1.40 -17.35
C ARG A 129 20.77 -2.07 -16.66
N ALA A 130 19.60 -1.42 -16.72
CA ALA A 130 18.34 -2.03 -16.27
C ALA A 130 17.98 -3.21 -17.19
N LYS A 131 17.53 -4.32 -16.61
CA LYS A 131 17.07 -5.51 -17.35
C LYS A 131 15.54 -5.47 -17.50
N PRO A 132 14.97 -6.13 -18.52
CA PRO A 132 13.52 -6.29 -18.62
C PRO A 132 12.94 -6.97 -17.38
N VAL A 133 11.71 -6.65 -17.03
CA VAL A 133 11.03 -7.29 -15.91
C VAL A 133 10.32 -8.55 -16.38
N ARG A 134 10.33 -9.60 -15.57
CA ARG A 134 9.61 -10.85 -15.84
C ARG A 134 8.12 -10.66 -15.54
N ARG A 135 7.23 -10.98 -16.49
CA ARG A 135 5.79 -10.95 -16.28
C ARG A 135 5.37 -12.07 -15.31
N ALA A 136 4.51 -11.73 -14.38
CA ALA A 136 3.81 -12.65 -13.51
C ALA A 136 2.36 -12.21 -13.34
N TYR A 137 1.45 -13.14 -13.07
CA TYR A 137 0.03 -12.82 -12.90
C TYR A 137 -0.43 -13.20 -11.50
N ILE A 138 -1.20 -12.33 -10.87
CA ILE A 138 -1.85 -12.60 -9.59
C ILE A 138 -3.37 -12.52 -9.78
N PRO A 139 -4.12 -13.54 -9.31
CA PRO A 139 -5.58 -13.53 -9.43
C PRO A 139 -6.18 -12.41 -8.57
N LYS A 140 -7.11 -11.65 -9.16
CA LYS A 140 -7.96 -10.68 -8.43
C LYS A 140 -9.18 -11.39 -7.85
N MET A 141 -9.84 -10.77 -6.88
CA MET A 141 -11.07 -11.27 -6.26
C MET A 141 -12.26 -11.35 -7.24
N ASP A 142 -12.21 -10.63 -8.35
CA ASP A 142 -13.20 -10.62 -9.42
C ASP A 142 -12.95 -11.67 -10.51
N GLY A 143 -11.97 -12.57 -10.31
CA GLY A 143 -11.56 -13.60 -11.26
C GLY A 143 -10.60 -13.11 -12.36
N ARG A 144 -10.40 -11.80 -12.51
CA ARG A 144 -9.41 -11.24 -13.45
C ARG A 144 -8.01 -11.43 -12.93
N GLN A 145 -7.03 -11.42 -13.81
CA GLN A 145 -5.62 -11.46 -13.43
C GLN A 145 -5.03 -10.05 -13.38
N ARG A 146 -4.15 -9.81 -12.40
CA ARG A 146 -3.35 -8.59 -12.33
C ARG A 146 -1.97 -8.89 -12.87
N PRO A 147 -1.56 -8.22 -13.97
CA PRO A 147 -0.21 -8.37 -14.48
C PRO A 147 0.79 -7.67 -13.55
N LEU A 148 1.87 -8.36 -13.24
CA LEU A 148 2.98 -7.85 -12.46
C LEU A 148 4.28 -7.95 -13.25
N GLY A 149 5.20 -7.03 -12.98
CA GLY A 149 6.57 -7.16 -13.43
C GLY A 149 7.50 -7.45 -12.26
N VAL A 150 8.25 -8.52 -12.36
CA VAL A 150 9.27 -8.90 -11.38
C VAL A 150 10.63 -8.42 -11.87
N PRO A 151 11.22 -7.34 -11.31
CA PRO A 151 12.56 -6.89 -11.67
C PRO A 151 13.61 -7.89 -11.21
N VAL A 152 14.79 -7.86 -11.84
CA VAL A 152 15.97 -8.58 -11.36
C VAL A 152 16.43 -8.07 -10.00
N LEU A 153 17.20 -8.86 -9.28
CA LEU A 153 17.59 -8.54 -7.91
C LEU A 153 18.39 -7.24 -7.82
N GLU A 154 19.37 -7.05 -8.71
CA GLU A 154 20.16 -5.81 -8.74
C GLU A 154 19.30 -4.56 -8.98
N ASP A 155 18.31 -4.64 -9.90
CA ASP A 155 17.37 -3.54 -10.10
C ASP A 155 16.56 -3.24 -8.84
N LYS A 156 16.12 -4.27 -8.10
CA LYS A 156 15.43 -4.08 -6.81
C LYS A 156 16.32 -3.37 -5.80
N ILE A 157 17.62 -3.74 -5.72
CA ILE A 157 18.60 -3.11 -4.80
C ILE A 157 18.78 -1.63 -5.17
N VAL A 158 19.08 -1.33 -6.44
CA VAL A 158 19.33 0.06 -6.87
C VAL A 158 18.07 0.91 -6.76
N GLN A 159 16.91 0.39 -7.17
CA GLN A 159 15.63 1.06 -7.01
C GLN A 159 15.35 1.39 -5.54
N ARG A 160 15.63 0.45 -4.64
CA ARG A 160 15.45 0.67 -3.20
C ARG A 160 16.37 1.78 -2.67
N ALA A 161 17.65 1.76 -3.06
CA ALA A 161 18.60 2.82 -2.69
C ALA A 161 18.15 4.19 -3.21
N VAL A 162 17.67 4.27 -4.46
CA VAL A 162 17.10 5.51 -5.02
C VAL A 162 15.86 5.95 -4.26
N VAL A 163 14.96 5.04 -3.90
CA VAL A 163 13.75 5.37 -3.10
C VAL A 163 14.13 6.02 -1.77
N GLU A 164 15.14 5.53 -1.07
CA GLU A 164 15.59 6.12 0.20
C GLU A 164 16.11 7.55 0.02
N VAL A 165 16.88 7.79 -1.05
CA VAL A 165 17.39 9.12 -1.37
C VAL A 165 16.25 10.08 -1.75
N LEU A 166 15.32 9.63 -2.59
CA LEU A 166 14.21 10.46 -3.04
C LEU A 166 13.19 10.73 -1.92
N ASN A 167 12.96 9.77 -1.02
CA ASN A 167 12.12 9.98 0.15
C ASN A 167 12.65 11.10 1.06
N ALA A 168 13.98 11.26 1.19
CA ALA A 168 14.55 12.36 1.96
C ALA A 168 14.14 13.75 1.43
N ILE A 169 13.73 13.82 0.17
CA ILE A 169 13.26 15.06 -0.49
C ILE A 169 11.73 15.10 -0.50
N TYR A 170 11.08 14.12 -1.14
CA TYR A 170 9.64 14.16 -1.42
C TYR A 170 8.74 14.03 -0.17
N GLU A 171 9.23 13.39 0.91
CA GLU A 171 8.47 13.36 2.17
C GLU A 171 8.33 14.75 2.81
N THR A 172 9.16 15.71 2.42
CA THR A 172 9.00 17.11 2.83
C THR A 172 7.97 17.87 2.00
N ASP A 173 7.69 17.40 0.78
CA ASP A 173 6.78 18.03 -0.17
C ASP A 173 5.36 17.45 -0.09
N PHE A 174 5.24 16.14 0.18
CA PHE A 174 3.95 15.44 0.18
C PHE A 174 3.00 15.98 1.25
N LEU A 175 1.76 16.22 0.84
CA LEU A 175 0.73 16.78 1.73
C LEU A 175 0.25 15.78 2.79
N GLY A 176 -0.26 16.30 3.89
CA GLY A 176 -0.66 15.51 5.06
C GLY A 176 -1.80 14.52 4.81
N PHE A 177 -2.65 14.77 3.82
CA PHE A 177 -3.77 13.91 3.45
C PHE A 177 -3.40 12.75 2.50
N SER A 178 -2.15 12.66 2.06
CA SER A 178 -1.62 11.53 1.27
C SER A 178 -0.95 10.50 2.19
N TYR A 179 -1.39 9.25 2.16
CA TYR A 179 -0.96 8.19 3.09
C TYR A 179 -0.28 7.00 2.42
N GLY A 180 -0.72 6.61 1.21
CA GLY A 180 -0.26 5.38 0.58
C GLY A 180 1.23 5.36 0.24
N PHE A 181 1.92 4.25 0.53
CA PHE A 181 3.33 4.00 0.20
C PHE A 181 4.34 4.98 0.80
N ARG A 182 3.98 5.73 1.80
CA ARG A 182 4.86 6.70 2.47
C ARG A 182 5.43 6.14 3.76
N PRO A 183 6.72 6.41 4.07
CA PRO A 183 7.32 6.04 5.35
C PRO A 183 6.53 6.63 6.53
N GLY A 184 6.31 5.83 7.57
CA GLY A 184 5.60 6.26 8.77
C GLY A 184 4.08 6.48 8.59
N ARG A 185 3.53 6.26 7.40
CA ARG A 185 2.09 6.33 7.12
C ARG A 185 1.48 4.96 6.96
N SER A 186 0.25 4.78 7.44
CA SER A 186 -0.43 3.49 7.43
C SER A 186 -1.87 3.59 6.90
N PRO A 187 -2.46 2.46 6.46
CA PRO A 187 -3.88 2.40 6.12
C PRO A 187 -4.78 2.82 7.29
N HIS A 188 -4.41 2.48 8.53
CA HIS A 188 -5.19 2.84 9.72
C HIS A 188 -5.22 4.35 9.95
N GLN A 189 -4.09 5.05 9.77
CA GLN A 189 -4.08 6.51 9.85
C GLN A 189 -4.97 7.16 8.79
N ALA A 190 -4.99 6.63 7.56
CA ALA A 190 -5.90 7.12 6.52
C ALA A 190 -7.37 6.88 6.87
N LEU A 191 -7.71 5.69 7.41
CA LEU A 191 -9.05 5.35 7.89
C LEU A 191 -9.50 6.23 9.06
N ASP A 192 -8.60 6.50 10.00
CA ASP A 192 -8.90 7.34 11.16
C ASP A 192 -9.06 8.80 10.73
N ALA A 193 -8.19 9.31 9.85
CA ALA A 193 -8.31 10.65 9.30
C ALA A 193 -9.63 10.86 8.56
N LEU A 194 -10.07 9.86 7.78
CA LEU A 194 -11.35 9.90 7.08
C LEU A 194 -12.53 9.90 8.05
N ALA A 195 -12.54 8.98 9.02
CA ALA A 195 -13.64 8.87 9.98
C ALA A 195 -13.74 10.12 10.87
N VAL A 196 -12.61 10.61 11.40
CA VAL A 196 -12.56 11.83 12.22
C VAL A 196 -12.92 13.06 11.37
N GLY A 197 -12.45 13.13 10.12
CA GLY A 197 -12.80 14.21 9.23
C GLY A 197 -14.30 14.30 8.94
N ILE A 198 -14.96 13.17 8.64
CA ILE A 198 -16.41 13.13 8.39
C ILE A 198 -17.19 13.42 9.69
N TRP A 199 -16.73 12.88 10.82
CA TRP A 199 -17.43 13.07 12.10
C TRP A 199 -17.27 14.49 12.64
N GLY A 200 -16.06 15.07 12.55
CA GLY A 200 -15.72 16.37 13.16
C GLY A 200 -16.02 17.58 12.29
N LYS A 201 -16.36 17.37 11.01
CA LYS A 201 -16.69 18.44 10.05
C LYS A 201 -18.12 18.27 9.53
N LYS A 202 -18.61 19.29 8.85
CA LYS A 202 -19.98 19.30 8.30
C LYS A 202 -20.07 18.57 6.97
N VAL A 203 -19.54 17.35 6.91
CA VAL A 203 -19.60 16.54 5.68
C VAL A 203 -21.00 15.96 5.51
N ASN A 204 -21.62 16.23 4.35
CA ASN A 204 -22.91 15.69 3.93
C ASN A 204 -22.82 14.89 2.63
N TRP A 205 -21.76 15.09 1.85
CA TRP A 205 -21.54 14.43 0.57
C TRP A 205 -20.16 13.80 0.54
N VAL A 206 -20.08 12.56 0.05
CA VAL A 206 -18.80 11.84 -0.10
C VAL A 206 -18.61 11.47 -1.56
N LEU A 207 -17.48 11.87 -2.11
CA LEU A 207 -16.97 11.42 -3.40
C LEU A 207 -16.00 10.27 -3.16
N ASP A 208 -16.41 9.07 -3.55
CA ASP A 208 -15.61 7.85 -3.59
C ASP A 208 -15.09 7.68 -5.01
N ALA A 209 -13.79 7.75 -5.23
CA ALA A 209 -13.22 7.79 -6.57
C ALA A 209 -11.96 6.94 -6.73
N ASP A 210 -11.85 6.28 -7.87
CA ASP A 210 -10.77 5.39 -8.27
C ASP A 210 -10.25 5.81 -9.66
N ILE A 211 -8.93 5.89 -9.84
CA ILE A 211 -8.32 6.20 -11.13
C ILE A 211 -8.20 4.90 -11.94
N ARG A 212 -8.75 4.90 -13.15
CA ARG A 212 -8.75 3.73 -14.02
C ARG A 212 -7.34 3.38 -14.48
N GLY A 213 -6.87 2.17 -14.14
CA GLY A 213 -5.60 1.65 -14.66
C GLY A 213 -4.37 2.53 -14.37
N PHE A 214 -4.36 3.30 -13.29
CA PHE A 214 -3.38 4.35 -13.00
C PHE A 214 -1.92 3.96 -13.30
N PHE A 215 -1.48 2.78 -12.87
CA PHE A 215 -0.10 2.32 -13.10
C PHE A 215 0.19 2.01 -14.56
N ASP A 216 -0.82 1.71 -15.37
CA ASP A 216 -0.68 1.35 -16.78
C ASP A 216 -0.79 2.57 -17.70
N THR A 217 -1.41 3.67 -17.22
CA THR A 217 -1.67 4.89 -18.00
C THR A 217 -0.75 6.07 -17.66
N LEU A 218 0.17 5.89 -16.73
CA LEU A 218 1.05 6.96 -16.26
C LEU A 218 2.01 7.41 -17.38
N ASP A 219 1.90 8.65 -17.80
CA ASP A 219 2.74 9.23 -18.86
C ASP A 219 4.18 9.47 -18.40
N HIS A 220 5.15 8.90 -19.12
CA HIS A 220 6.58 9.00 -18.78
C HIS A 220 7.12 10.42 -18.93
N GLY A 221 6.63 11.19 -19.90
CA GLY A 221 7.08 12.56 -20.15
C GLY A 221 6.71 13.48 -19.00
N TRP A 222 5.44 13.40 -18.55
CA TRP A 222 5.00 14.15 -17.38
C TRP A 222 5.72 13.70 -16.10
N LEU A 223 5.87 12.39 -15.89
CA LEU A 223 6.58 11.86 -14.72
C LEU A 223 8.00 12.41 -14.65
N VAL A 224 8.75 12.38 -15.76
CA VAL A 224 10.13 12.90 -15.80
C VAL A 224 10.16 14.41 -15.50
N LYS A 225 9.25 15.20 -16.08
CA LYS A 225 9.13 16.63 -15.78
C LYS A 225 8.86 16.88 -14.28
N PHE A 226 7.98 16.10 -13.66
CA PHE A 226 7.70 16.23 -12.24
C PHE A 226 8.90 15.86 -11.37
N ILE A 227 9.65 14.82 -11.74
CA ILE A 227 10.87 14.45 -11.04
C ILE A 227 11.91 15.55 -11.18
N GLU A 228 12.14 16.09 -12.39
CA GLU A 228 13.11 17.13 -12.68
C GLU A 228 12.82 18.46 -11.97
N HIS A 229 11.59 18.67 -11.52
CA HIS A 229 11.24 19.85 -10.72
C HIS A 229 12.05 19.94 -9.43
N ARG A 230 12.34 18.80 -8.78
CA ARG A 230 13.13 18.71 -7.54
C ARG A 230 14.51 18.05 -7.76
N ILE A 231 14.63 17.15 -8.71
CA ILE A 231 15.83 16.35 -8.94
C ILE A 231 16.58 16.90 -10.15
N GLY A 232 17.66 17.61 -9.90
CA GLY A 232 18.56 18.16 -10.93
C GLY A 232 19.71 17.20 -11.31
N ASP A 233 19.93 16.10 -10.57
CA ASP A 233 20.94 15.10 -10.92
C ASP A 233 20.46 14.26 -12.11
N ARG A 234 20.94 14.64 -13.30
CA ARG A 234 20.59 13.96 -14.56
C ARG A 234 20.91 12.47 -14.56
N ARG A 235 21.87 12.01 -13.75
CA ARG A 235 22.25 10.59 -13.66
C ARG A 235 21.16 9.80 -12.93
N VAL A 236 20.58 10.34 -11.85
CA VAL A 236 19.45 9.73 -11.15
C VAL A 236 18.20 9.73 -12.04
N VAL A 237 17.92 10.81 -12.75
CA VAL A 237 16.80 10.87 -13.72
C VAL A 237 16.99 9.82 -14.82
N ARG A 238 18.19 9.64 -15.36
CA ARG A 238 18.49 8.60 -16.36
C ARG A 238 18.30 7.18 -15.80
N LEU A 239 18.61 6.91 -14.54
CA LEU A 239 18.32 5.61 -13.91
C LEU A 239 16.82 5.33 -13.92
N ILE A 240 16.01 6.30 -13.53
CA ILE A 240 14.54 6.16 -13.54
C ILE A 240 14.04 5.92 -14.97
N GLN A 241 14.52 6.69 -15.94
CA GLN A 241 14.19 6.51 -17.36
C GLN A 241 14.60 5.12 -17.89
N LYS A 242 15.76 4.58 -17.46
CA LYS A 242 16.18 3.22 -17.83
C LYS A 242 15.16 2.18 -17.33
N TRP A 243 14.66 2.29 -16.10
CA TRP A 243 13.66 1.35 -15.58
C TRP A 243 12.29 1.51 -16.25
N LEU A 244 11.86 2.72 -16.55
CA LEU A 244 10.61 2.96 -17.29
C LEU A 244 10.65 2.34 -18.69
N ARG A 245 11.83 2.35 -19.35
CA ARG A 245 12.05 1.81 -20.70
C ARG A 245 12.57 0.36 -20.72
N ALA A 246 12.83 -0.26 -19.58
CA ALA A 246 13.38 -1.61 -19.52
C ALA A 246 12.51 -2.65 -20.24
N GLY A 247 11.20 -2.41 -20.26
CA GLY A 247 10.21 -3.28 -20.87
C GLY A 247 9.89 -4.51 -20.02
N VAL A 248 8.98 -5.30 -20.54
CA VAL A 248 8.48 -6.53 -19.91
C VAL A 248 8.81 -7.71 -20.81
N LEU A 249 9.36 -8.76 -20.23
CA LEU A 249 9.57 -10.05 -20.89
C LEU A 249 8.43 -11.00 -20.52
N GLU A 250 7.70 -11.45 -21.54
CA GLU A 250 6.60 -12.41 -21.43
C GLU A 250 6.72 -13.42 -22.57
N ASP A 251 6.73 -14.70 -22.25
CA ASP A 251 6.86 -15.81 -23.21
C ASP A 251 7.99 -15.63 -24.25
N GLY A 252 9.14 -15.13 -23.78
CA GLY A 252 10.32 -14.88 -24.61
C GLY A 252 10.25 -13.59 -25.47
N LYS A 253 9.11 -12.87 -25.46
CA LYS A 253 8.95 -11.63 -26.21
C LYS A 253 9.12 -10.42 -25.27
N ARG A 254 9.96 -9.47 -25.68
CA ARG A 254 10.15 -8.20 -24.98
C ARG A 254 9.19 -7.15 -25.54
N THR A 255 8.34 -6.61 -24.67
CA THR A 255 7.46 -5.49 -24.99
C THR A 255 7.94 -4.24 -24.22
N VAL A 256 8.12 -3.14 -24.92
CA VAL A 256 8.45 -1.83 -24.36
C VAL A 256 7.19 -0.98 -24.42
N SER A 257 6.83 -0.33 -23.32
CA SER A 257 5.72 0.62 -23.28
C SER A 257 6.26 2.03 -23.08
N GLU A 258 5.66 2.99 -23.76
CA GLU A 258 5.92 4.41 -23.56
C GLU A 258 5.12 5.03 -22.40
N MET A 259 4.17 4.27 -21.89
CA MET A 259 3.31 4.64 -20.77
C MET A 259 3.35 3.56 -19.68
N GLY A 260 2.98 3.98 -18.49
CA GLY A 260 2.86 3.11 -17.34
C GLY A 260 4.15 2.89 -16.56
N THR A 261 4.01 2.42 -15.35
CA THR A 261 5.14 1.92 -14.55
C THR A 261 4.91 0.46 -14.24
N VAL A 262 5.99 -0.28 -14.15
CA VAL A 262 5.93 -1.69 -13.82
C VAL A 262 5.30 -1.90 -12.45
N GLN A 263 4.10 -2.48 -12.40
CA GLN A 263 3.51 -2.93 -11.14
C GLN A 263 4.41 -4.02 -10.54
N GLY A 264 5.09 -3.72 -9.41
CA GLY A 264 6.01 -4.64 -8.75
C GLY A 264 7.46 -4.14 -8.65
N GLY A 265 7.83 -3.06 -9.33
CA GLY A 265 9.10 -2.37 -9.11
C GLY A 265 9.15 -1.69 -7.75
N SER A 266 10.31 -1.72 -7.09
CA SER A 266 10.50 -1.10 -5.77
C SER A 266 10.31 0.42 -5.78
N ILE A 267 10.54 1.07 -6.91
CA ILE A 267 10.43 2.52 -7.08
C ILE A 267 9.02 2.97 -7.50
N SER A 268 8.23 2.10 -8.14
CA SER A 268 6.94 2.48 -8.73
C SER A 268 5.95 3.13 -7.76
N PRO A 269 5.85 2.71 -6.49
CA PRO A 269 4.98 3.37 -5.51
C PRO A 269 5.37 4.82 -5.22
N LEU A 270 6.67 5.12 -5.14
CA LEU A 270 7.14 6.49 -4.96
C LEU A 270 6.86 7.34 -6.19
N LEU A 271 7.16 6.82 -7.39
CA LEU A 271 6.88 7.53 -8.66
C LEU A 271 5.39 7.83 -8.83
N ALA A 272 4.53 6.90 -8.44
CA ALA A 272 3.09 7.08 -8.39
C ALA A 272 2.69 8.24 -7.47
N ASN A 273 3.27 8.31 -6.27
CA ASN A 273 3.03 9.41 -5.34
C ASN A 273 3.56 10.74 -5.86
N VAL A 274 4.74 10.78 -6.48
CA VAL A 274 5.28 12.00 -7.12
C VAL A 274 4.33 12.48 -8.21
N TYR A 275 3.85 11.58 -9.07
CA TYR A 275 2.91 11.94 -10.14
C TYR A 275 1.62 12.55 -9.58
N LEU A 276 0.98 11.86 -8.63
CA LEU A 276 -0.27 12.31 -8.03
C LEU A 276 -0.09 13.56 -7.16
N HIS A 277 1.08 13.78 -6.59
CA HIS A 277 1.38 15.02 -5.88
C HIS A 277 1.21 16.25 -6.77
N TYR A 278 1.76 16.22 -7.99
CA TYR A 278 1.66 17.34 -8.93
C TYR A 278 0.30 17.39 -9.67
N VAL A 279 -0.24 16.25 -10.05
CA VAL A 279 -1.49 16.19 -10.80
C VAL A 279 -2.69 16.45 -9.90
N PHE A 280 -2.73 15.83 -8.74
CA PHE A 280 -3.89 15.80 -7.85
C PHE A 280 -3.67 16.62 -6.56
N ASP A 281 -2.67 16.28 -5.73
CA ASP A 281 -2.59 16.80 -4.36
C ASP A 281 -2.48 18.33 -4.30
N LEU A 282 -1.55 18.92 -5.06
CA LEU A 282 -1.36 20.38 -5.09
C LEU A 282 -2.56 21.10 -5.69
N TRP A 283 -3.19 20.50 -6.71
CA TRP A 283 -4.39 21.06 -7.33
C TRP A 283 -5.57 21.03 -6.36
N VAL A 284 -5.83 19.91 -5.70
CA VAL A 284 -6.89 19.78 -4.67
C VAL A 284 -6.68 20.75 -3.53
N GLN A 285 -5.44 20.90 -3.04
CA GLN A 285 -5.12 21.85 -1.98
C GLN A 285 -5.41 23.28 -2.39
N ARG A 286 -5.05 23.66 -3.63
CA ARG A 286 -5.37 24.98 -4.19
C ARG A 286 -6.88 25.16 -4.34
N TRP A 287 -7.58 24.17 -4.86
CA TRP A 287 -9.03 24.17 -5.04
C TRP A 287 -9.74 24.37 -3.69
N ARG A 288 -9.38 23.57 -2.70
CA ARG A 288 -9.92 23.64 -1.34
C ARG A 288 -9.74 25.02 -0.70
N ARG A 289 -8.63 25.69 -0.97
CA ARG A 289 -8.35 27.03 -0.42
C ARG A 289 -9.05 28.17 -1.15
N LYS A 290 -9.27 28.03 -2.47
CA LYS A 290 -9.73 29.13 -3.31
C LYS A 290 -11.19 29.04 -3.73
N GLN A 291 -11.73 27.84 -3.81
CA GLN A 291 -13.06 27.62 -4.41
C GLN A 291 -14.06 27.00 -3.43
N ALA A 292 -13.61 26.26 -2.42
CA ALA A 292 -14.50 25.69 -1.43
C ALA A 292 -14.94 26.77 -0.42
N HIS A 293 -16.22 26.88 -0.18
CA HIS A 293 -16.84 27.73 0.85
C HIS A 293 -17.14 26.89 2.10
N GLY A 294 -17.57 25.64 1.90
CA GLY A 294 -17.84 24.67 2.96
C GLY A 294 -16.62 23.87 3.41
N ASP A 295 -16.87 22.99 4.38
CA ASP A 295 -15.85 22.05 4.85
C ASP A 295 -15.55 20.99 3.78
N VAL A 296 -14.25 20.80 3.47
CA VAL A 296 -13.77 19.77 2.57
C VAL A 296 -12.73 18.89 3.26
N VAL A 297 -12.99 17.59 3.30
CA VAL A 297 -12.09 16.55 3.80
C VAL A 297 -11.47 15.84 2.60
N VAL A 298 -10.17 15.54 2.65
CA VAL A 298 -9.44 14.81 1.61
C VAL A 298 -8.62 13.72 2.26
N VAL A 299 -8.73 12.49 1.77
CA VAL A 299 -7.87 11.37 2.16
C VAL A 299 -7.51 10.57 0.93
N ARG A 300 -6.21 10.47 0.63
CA ARG A 300 -5.68 9.69 -0.49
C ARG A 300 -4.76 8.57 -0.01
N PHE A 301 -4.97 7.39 -0.51
CA PHE A 301 -4.09 6.24 -0.31
C PHE A 301 -3.67 5.67 -1.67
N ALA A 302 -2.49 6.05 -2.17
CA ALA A 302 -2.03 5.77 -3.53
C ALA A 302 -3.00 6.35 -4.58
N ASP A 303 -3.57 5.52 -5.43
CA ASP A 303 -4.56 5.82 -6.46
C ASP A 303 -6.00 5.88 -5.95
N ASP A 304 -6.31 5.29 -4.78
CA ASP A 304 -7.63 5.42 -4.14
C ASP A 304 -7.72 6.72 -3.36
N PHE A 305 -8.79 7.45 -3.49
CA PHE A 305 -9.05 8.62 -2.66
C PHE A 305 -10.54 8.80 -2.35
N VAL A 306 -10.79 9.38 -1.20
CA VAL A 306 -12.14 9.74 -0.73
C VAL A 306 -12.12 11.20 -0.33
N MET A 307 -13.15 11.93 -0.76
CA MET A 307 -13.35 13.32 -0.37
C MET A 307 -14.71 13.51 0.25
N GLY A 308 -14.78 14.32 1.31
CA GLY A 308 -16.02 14.73 1.95
C GLY A 308 -16.27 16.21 1.70
N PHE A 309 -17.52 16.58 1.42
CA PHE A 309 -17.96 17.94 1.15
C PHE A 309 -19.17 18.30 2.03
N GLU A 310 -19.27 19.57 2.42
CA GLU A 310 -20.43 20.12 3.10
C GLU A 310 -21.59 20.34 2.10
N HIS A 311 -21.30 20.87 0.90
CA HIS A 311 -22.29 21.26 -0.11
C HIS A 311 -22.23 20.34 -1.34
N ARG A 312 -23.40 20.00 -1.87
CA ARG A 312 -23.55 19.13 -3.05
C ARG A 312 -22.99 19.77 -4.31
N GLU A 313 -23.34 21.04 -4.53
CA GLU A 313 -22.92 21.80 -5.70
C GLU A 313 -21.39 21.88 -5.80
N GLU A 314 -20.73 22.05 -4.66
CA GLU A 314 -19.25 22.05 -4.61
C GLU A 314 -18.66 20.68 -4.98
N ALA A 315 -19.28 19.60 -4.52
CA ALA A 315 -18.85 18.24 -4.85
C ALA A 315 -19.03 17.93 -6.35
N GLU A 316 -20.16 18.32 -6.95
CA GLU A 316 -20.43 18.14 -8.38
C GLU A 316 -19.50 18.98 -9.26
N LYS A 317 -19.29 20.23 -8.88
CA LYS A 317 -18.32 21.13 -9.52
C LYS A 317 -16.90 20.56 -9.45
N PHE A 318 -16.49 20.14 -8.25
CA PHE A 318 -15.18 19.52 -8.05
C PHE A 318 -15.00 18.28 -8.93
N LEU A 319 -15.99 17.40 -8.97
CA LEU A 319 -15.94 16.17 -9.80
C LEU A 319 -15.78 16.50 -11.29
N THR A 320 -16.47 17.50 -11.78
CA THR A 320 -16.38 17.97 -13.17
C THR A 320 -14.98 18.50 -13.48
N GLU A 321 -14.47 19.40 -12.64
CA GLU A 321 -13.13 19.98 -12.78
C GLU A 321 -12.03 18.91 -12.62
N LEU A 322 -12.22 17.93 -11.71
CA LEU A 322 -11.29 16.83 -11.51
C LEU A 322 -11.18 15.96 -12.77
N ARG A 323 -12.30 15.65 -13.44
CA ARG A 323 -12.28 14.89 -14.70
C ARG A 323 -11.47 15.62 -15.77
N GLN A 324 -11.68 16.91 -15.94
CA GLN A 324 -10.92 17.75 -16.88
C GLN A 324 -9.44 17.79 -16.51
N ARG A 325 -9.14 17.96 -15.21
CA ARG A 325 -7.77 17.97 -14.70
C ARG A 325 -7.04 16.68 -14.98
N LEU A 326 -7.63 15.53 -14.69
CA LEU A 326 -7.02 14.23 -14.90
C LEU A 326 -6.83 13.92 -16.40
N ALA A 327 -7.80 14.26 -17.24
CA ALA A 327 -7.71 14.10 -18.70
C ALA A 327 -6.50 14.84 -19.29
N GLY A 328 -6.17 16.05 -18.78
CA GLY A 328 -4.99 16.81 -19.20
C GLY A 328 -3.64 16.12 -18.92
N PHE A 329 -3.63 15.04 -18.13
CA PHE A 329 -2.46 14.22 -17.82
C PHE A 329 -2.61 12.76 -18.26
N GLY A 330 -3.58 12.47 -19.13
CA GLY A 330 -3.82 11.12 -19.65
C GLY A 330 -4.43 10.16 -18.62
N LEU A 331 -5.02 10.69 -17.53
CA LEU A 331 -5.69 9.89 -16.51
C LEU A 331 -7.22 10.01 -16.62
N GLU A 332 -7.90 8.94 -16.26
CA GLU A 332 -9.37 8.86 -16.28
C GLU A 332 -9.90 8.32 -14.95
N LEU A 333 -11.00 8.89 -14.44
CA LEU A 333 -11.74 8.29 -13.33
C LEU A 333 -12.48 7.04 -13.80
N HIS A 334 -12.48 6.00 -12.96
CA HIS A 334 -13.21 4.77 -13.26
C HIS A 334 -14.73 5.03 -13.21
N PRO A 335 -15.46 4.90 -14.33
CA PRO A 335 -16.87 5.35 -14.41
C PRO A 335 -17.78 4.62 -13.42
N GLU A 336 -17.61 3.30 -13.26
CA GLU A 336 -18.47 2.49 -12.40
C GLU A 336 -18.12 2.57 -10.91
N LYS A 337 -16.91 3.02 -10.56
CA LYS A 337 -16.46 3.06 -9.17
C LYS A 337 -16.44 4.46 -8.60
N THR A 338 -16.53 5.48 -9.46
CA THR A 338 -16.59 6.87 -9.00
C THR A 338 -18.03 7.23 -8.71
N ARG A 339 -18.33 7.54 -7.45
CA ARG A 339 -19.67 7.84 -6.98
C ARG A 339 -19.68 9.03 -6.05
N LEU A 340 -20.66 9.91 -6.23
CA LEU A 340 -21.00 10.95 -5.29
C LEU A 340 -22.24 10.50 -4.52
N ILE A 341 -22.12 10.36 -3.21
CA ILE A 341 -23.18 9.82 -2.35
C ILE A 341 -23.49 10.79 -1.20
N GLU A 342 -24.75 10.81 -0.77
CA GLU A 342 -25.16 11.51 0.44
C GLU A 342 -24.73 10.69 1.66
N PHE A 343 -23.77 11.22 2.42
CA PHE A 343 -23.16 10.51 3.54
C PHE A 343 -22.69 11.49 4.61
N GLY A 344 -23.28 11.42 5.79
CA GLY A 344 -22.94 12.33 6.88
C GLY A 344 -23.98 12.29 7.99
N ARG A 345 -23.90 13.28 8.87
CA ARG A 345 -24.75 13.37 10.08
C ARG A 345 -26.23 13.39 9.75
N HIS A 346 -26.62 14.10 8.71
CA HIS A 346 -28.02 14.33 8.33
C HIS A 346 -28.53 13.38 7.23
N ALA A 347 -27.66 12.56 6.64
CA ALA A 347 -28.01 11.70 5.50
C ALA A 347 -29.20 10.76 5.79
N ALA A 348 -29.31 10.21 7.03
CA ALA A 348 -30.40 9.33 7.39
C ALA A 348 -31.74 10.07 7.50
N GLU A 349 -31.75 11.25 8.09
CA GLU A 349 -32.94 12.09 8.27
C GLU A 349 -33.42 12.68 6.95
N ASN A 350 -32.51 13.21 6.15
CA ASN A 350 -32.81 13.75 4.83
C ASN A 350 -33.43 12.69 3.91
N ARG A 351 -32.85 11.48 3.85
CA ARG A 351 -33.38 10.38 3.03
C ARG A 351 -34.73 9.89 3.53
N GLN A 352 -34.91 9.80 4.86
CA GLN A 352 -36.19 9.45 5.44
C GLN A 352 -37.27 10.49 5.11
N GLY A 353 -36.96 11.79 5.17
CA GLY A 353 -37.87 12.87 4.79
C GLY A 353 -38.28 12.84 3.30
N ARG A 354 -37.43 12.28 2.42
CA ARG A 354 -37.72 12.06 0.99
C ARG A 354 -38.37 10.70 0.70
N GLY A 355 -38.65 9.87 1.72
CA GLY A 355 -39.17 8.51 1.50
C GLY A 355 -38.15 7.52 0.94
N GLU A 356 -36.86 7.86 0.97
CA GLU A 356 -35.77 7.01 0.48
C GLU A 356 -35.31 6.04 1.57
N GLY A 357 -34.61 4.98 1.17
CA GLY A 357 -34.07 3.98 2.10
C GLY A 357 -32.89 4.50 2.94
N LYS A 358 -32.20 3.57 3.61
CA LYS A 358 -31.01 3.88 4.43
C LYS A 358 -29.95 4.63 3.62
N PRO A 359 -29.09 5.45 4.27
CA PRO A 359 -27.97 6.11 3.62
C PRO A 359 -27.08 5.11 2.86
N GLU A 360 -26.53 5.57 1.75
CA GLU A 360 -25.58 4.79 0.98
C GLU A 360 -24.30 4.51 1.76
N THR A 361 -23.54 3.55 1.29
CA THR A 361 -22.28 3.15 1.89
C THR A 361 -21.17 3.19 0.84
N PHE A 362 -19.95 3.41 1.26
CA PHE A 362 -18.79 3.34 0.37
C PHE A 362 -17.70 2.44 0.95
N ASN A 363 -16.78 2.01 0.07
CA ASN A 363 -15.72 1.09 0.44
C ASN A 363 -14.35 1.77 0.32
N PHE A 364 -13.58 1.78 1.41
CA PHE A 364 -12.24 2.33 1.39
C PHE A 364 -11.30 1.44 2.22
N LEU A 365 -10.14 1.10 1.66
CA LEU A 365 -9.08 0.29 2.29
C LEU A 365 -9.58 -1.01 2.94
N GLY A 366 -10.53 -1.69 2.31
CA GLY A 366 -11.05 -2.98 2.80
C GLY A 366 -12.15 -2.89 3.83
N PHE A 367 -12.64 -1.69 4.10
CA PHE A 367 -13.77 -1.44 5.00
C PHE A 367 -14.95 -0.83 4.25
N THR A 368 -16.14 -1.21 4.64
CA THR A 368 -17.39 -0.54 4.28
C THR A 368 -17.70 0.50 5.33
N HIS A 369 -17.81 1.76 4.91
CA HIS A 369 -18.16 2.90 5.75
C HIS A 369 -19.68 3.09 5.73
N ILE A 370 -20.27 3.27 6.90
CA ILE A 370 -21.72 3.29 7.12
C ILE A 370 -22.05 4.44 8.06
N CYS A 371 -23.09 5.22 7.75
CA CYS A 371 -23.66 6.17 8.68
C CYS A 371 -24.28 5.42 9.86
N GLY A 372 -23.78 5.63 11.07
CA GLY A 372 -24.22 4.95 12.27
C GLY A 372 -24.52 5.90 13.41
N LYS A 373 -24.99 5.34 14.53
CA LYS A 373 -25.21 6.06 15.79
C LYS A 373 -24.35 5.45 16.89
N THR A 374 -23.87 6.28 17.78
CA THR A 374 -23.22 5.84 19.03
C THR A 374 -24.26 5.30 19.99
N SER A 375 -23.84 4.67 21.09
CA SER A 375 -24.74 4.23 22.17
C SER A 375 -25.55 5.39 22.80
N GLN A 376 -25.04 6.62 22.68
CA GLN A 376 -25.71 7.84 23.16
C GLN A 376 -26.55 8.52 22.07
N GLY A 377 -26.79 7.88 20.92
CA GLY A 377 -27.59 8.41 19.81
C GLY A 377 -26.89 9.38 18.86
N GLY A 378 -25.67 9.82 19.15
CA GLY A 378 -24.91 10.72 18.30
C GLY A 378 -24.43 10.05 17.00
N PHE A 379 -24.20 10.85 15.95
CA PHE A 379 -23.66 10.36 14.67
C PHE A 379 -22.26 9.78 14.83
N THR A 380 -21.98 8.69 14.13
CA THR A 380 -20.64 8.13 13.97
C THR A 380 -20.48 7.42 12.63
N VAL A 381 -19.24 7.23 12.20
CA VAL A 381 -18.89 6.46 10.99
C VAL A 381 -18.50 5.05 11.41
N LEU A 382 -19.36 4.08 11.11
CA LEU A 382 -19.06 2.65 11.34
C LEU A 382 -18.14 2.16 10.23
N ARG A 383 -17.11 1.40 10.59
CA ARG A 383 -16.12 0.83 9.67
C ARG A 383 -16.17 -0.69 9.76
N HIS A 384 -16.97 -1.33 8.93
CA HIS A 384 -17.12 -2.77 8.93
C HIS A 384 -16.21 -3.42 7.87
N THR A 385 -15.63 -4.58 8.20
CA THR A 385 -14.90 -5.40 7.22
C THR A 385 -15.78 -5.66 5.99
N MET A 386 -15.28 -5.39 4.78
CA MET A 386 -16.00 -5.62 3.53
C MET A 386 -16.44 -7.09 3.42
N ARG A 387 -17.75 -7.33 3.17
CA ARG A 387 -18.32 -8.69 3.08
C ARG A 387 -17.61 -9.56 2.05
N LYS A 388 -17.31 -9.01 0.87
CA LYS A 388 -16.60 -9.74 -0.20
C LYS A 388 -15.21 -10.21 0.24
N ARG A 389 -14.42 -9.34 0.90
CA ARG A 389 -13.10 -9.69 1.43
C ARG A 389 -13.17 -10.73 2.52
N TRP A 390 -14.11 -10.58 3.44
CA TRP A 390 -14.36 -11.54 4.52
C TRP A 390 -14.69 -12.94 3.97
N GLN A 391 -15.59 -13.02 2.98
CA GLN A 391 -15.98 -14.28 2.33
C GLN A 391 -14.82 -14.92 1.58
N ALA A 392 -14.09 -14.13 0.75
CA ALA A 392 -12.94 -14.62 0.02
C ALA A 392 -11.85 -15.17 0.95
N LYS A 393 -11.58 -14.49 2.07
CA LYS A 393 -10.60 -14.96 3.06
C LYS A 393 -11.02 -16.26 3.70
N LEU A 394 -12.28 -16.42 4.06
CA LEU A 394 -12.78 -17.69 4.60
C LEU A 394 -12.72 -18.82 3.57
N GLN A 395 -13.00 -18.54 2.30
CA GLN A 395 -12.90 -19.54 1.24
C GLN A 395 -11.46 -19.99 1.03
N GLN A 396 -10.50 -19.04 0.95
CA GLN A 396 -9.08 -19.33 0.88
C GLN A 396 -8.63 -20.18 2.08
N LEU A 397 -9.08 -19.81 3.28
CA LEU A 397 -8.75 -20.55 4.49
C LEU A 397 -9.27 -21.99 4.45
N LYS A 398 -10.51 -22.20 3.96
CA LYS A 398 -11.08 -23.56 3.82
C LYS A 398 -10.25 -24.44 2.89
N VAL A 399 -9.79 -23.90 1.75
CA VAL A 399 -8.92 -24.62 0.82
C VAL A 399 -7.58 -24.98 1.50
N GLU A 400 -6.98 -24.02 2.20
CA GLU A 400 -5.71 -24.25 2.88
C GLU A 400 -5.84 -25.23 4.07
N LEU A 401 -6.93 -25.20 4.81
CA LEU A 401 -7.21 -26.16 5.88
C LEU A 401 -7.37 -27.58 5.34
N LYS A 402 -8.01 -27.77 4.19
CA LYS A 402 -8.10 -29.08 3.53
C LYS A 402 -6.72 -29.62 3.14
N ARG A 403 -5.82 -28.76 2.65
CA ARG A 403 -4.43 -29.15 2.35
C ARG A 403 -3.64 -29.56 3.59
N ARG A 404 -3.96 -28.96 4.75
CA ARG A 404 -3.25 -29.17 6.02
C ARG A 404 -3.96 -30.16 6.97
N MET A 405 -5.05 -30.79 6.53
CA MET A 405 -5.85 -31.68 7.39
C MET A 405 -5.07 -32.88 7.97
N HIS A 406 -4.00 -33.28 7.27
CA HIS A 406 -3.13 -34.39 7.66
C HIS A 406 -2.02 -33.98 8.64
N LEU A 407 -1.81 -32.69 8.84
CA LEU A 407 -0.77 -32.18 9.73
C LEU A 407 -1.19 -32.29 11.20
N PRO A 408 -0.23 -32.38 12.14
CA PRO A 408 -0.50 -32.37 13.57
C PRO A 408 -1.33 -31.16 14.01
N VAL A 409 -2.24 -31.35 14.96
CA VAL A 409 -3.14 -30.29 15.46
C VAL A 409 -2.39 -29.03 15.92
N PRO A 410 -1.24 -29.15 16.63
CA PRO A 410 -0.50 -27.95 17.05
C PRO A 410 0.01 -27.10 15.86
N GLU A 411 0.42 -27.72 14.76
CA GLU A 411 0.91 -27.01 13.57
C GLU A 411 -0.22 -26.26 12.88
N VAL A 412 -1.37 -26.91 12.69
CA VAL A 412 -2.57 -26.26 12.13
C VAL A 412 -3.07 -25.17 13.06
N GLY A 413 -3.03 -25.40 14.38
CA GLY A 413 -3.37 -24.40 15.39
C GLY A 413 -2.48 -23.17 15.32
N SER A 414 -1.17 -23.35 15.15
CA SER A 414 -0.21 -22.24 14.96
C SER A 414 -0.49 -21.45 13.69
N TYR A 415 -0.76 -22.13 12.57
CA TYR A 415 -1.19 -21.49 11.33
C TYR A 415 -2.47 -20.68 11.50
N LEU A 416 -3.52 -21.27 12.09
CA LEU A 416 -4.77 -20.55 12.34
C LEU A 416 -4.58 -19.34 13.25
N ARG A 417 -3.75 -19.48 14.28
CA ARG A 417 -3.39 -18.36 15.17
C ARG A 417 -2.76 -17.22 14.37
N SER A 418 -1.82 -17.50 13.48
CA SER A 418 -1.19 -16.48 12.65
C SER A 418 -2.18 -15.77 11.74
N VAL A 419 -3.10 -16.50 11.10
CA VAL A 419 -4.17 -15.96 10.24
C VAL A 419 -5.12 -15.06 11.05
N ILE A 420 -5.56 -15.51 12.23
CA ILE A 420 -6.48 -14.76 13.08
C ILE A 420 -5.80 -13.47 13.59
N ILE A 421 -4.56 -13.56 14.05
CA ILE A 421 -3.79 -12.39 14.52
C ILE A 421 -3.60 -11.39 13.38
N GLY A 422 -3.22 -11.84 12.18
CA GLY A 422 -3.08 -10.97 11.02
C GLY A 422 -4.40 -10.27 10.67
N HIS A 423 -5.53 -11.01 10.70
CA HIS A 423 -6.85 -10.44 10.47
C HIS A 423 -7.22 -9.38 11.54
N ILE A 424 -6.99 -9.67 12.81
CA ILE A 424 -7.26 -8.75 13.91
C ILE A 424 -6.40 -7.49 13.79
N ARG A 425 -5.12 -7.62 13.44
CA ARG A 425 -4.22 -6.48 13.29
C ARG A 425 -4.65 -5.51 12.21
N TYR A 426 -5.18 -6.02 11.10
CA TYR A 426 -5.64 -5.16 10.01
C TYR A 426 -7.07 -4.64 10.25
N TYR A 427 -8.00 -5.52 10.65
CA TYR A 427 -9.41 -5.18 10.80
C TYR A 427 -9.81 -4.73 12.21
N GLY A 428 -8.89 -4.70 13.16
CA GLY A 428 -9.10 -4.30 14.56
C GLY A 428 -9.21 -2.78 14.73
N VAL A 429 -10.20 -2.17 14.08
CA VAL A 429 -10.54 -0.76 14.21
C VAL A 429 -11.77 -0.58 15.09
N PRO A 430 -11.99 0.62 15.69
CA PRO A 430 -13.20 0.92 16.42
C PRO A 430 -14.48 0.61 15.62
N MET A 431 -15.49 0.09 16.27
CA MET A 431 -16.82 -0.30 15.73
C MET A 431 -16.80 -1.54 14.80
N ASN A 432 -15.69 -2.30 14.72
CA ASN A 432 -15.60 -3.53 13.93
C ASN A 432 -15.50 -4.83 14.76
N THR A 433 -15.63 -4.74 16.07
CA THR A 433 -15.42 -5.87 17.01
C THR A 433 -16.32 -7.06 16.72
N GLU A 434 -17.58 -6.82 16.35
CA GLU A 434 -18.52 -7.89 16.01
C GLU A 434 -18.10 -8.67 14.77
N ARG A 435 -17.60 -8.01 13.74
CA ARG A 435 -17.09 -8.65 12.52
C ARG A 435 -15.84 -9.48 12.79
N ILE A 436 -14.99 -9.01 13.69
CA ILE A 436 -13.81 -9.77 14.14
C ILE A 436 -14.22 -11.01 14.92
N ARG A 437 -15.16 -10.89 15.85
CA ARG A 437 -15.71 -12.03 16.59
C ARG A 437 -16.33 -13.07 15.65
N ALA A 438 -17.14 -12.61 14.70
CA ALA A 438 -17.74 -13.46 13.67
C ALA A 438 -16.68 -14.18 12.81
N PHE A 439 -15.59 -13.48 12.43
CA PHE A 439 -14.49 -14.09 11.69
C PHE A 439 -13.81 -15.20 12.50
N ARG A 440 -13.44 -14.92 13.75
CA ARG A 440 -12.82 -15.90 14.65
C ARG A 440 -13.69 -17.14 14.81
N TRP A 441 -14.99 -16.95 15.03
CA TRP A 441 -15.95 -18.04 15.15
C TRP A 441 -16.06 -18.87 13.86
N ALA A 442 -16.18 -18.20 12.70
CA ALA A 442 -16.28 -18.88 11.40
C ALA A 442 -15.01 -19.69 11.05
N VAL A 443 -13.83 -19.20 11.46
CA VAL A 443 -12.56 -19.95 11.34
C VAL A 443 -12.59 -21.21 12.18
N GLY A 444 -13.00 -21.12 13.45
CA GLY A 444 -13.14 -22.28 14.34
C GLY A 444 -14.13 -23.33 13.81
N CYS A 445 -15.31 -22.89 13.38
CA CYS A 445 -16.32 -23.78 12.77
C CYS A 445 -15.79 -24.44 11.48
N SER A 446 -15.03 -23.72 10.65
CA SER A 446 -14.46 -24.29 9.43
C SER A 446 -13.43 -25.37 9.73
N TRP A 447 -12.58 -25.15 10.73
CA TRP A 447 -11.60 -26.12 11.20
C TRP A 447 -12.28 -27.37 11.75
N TRP A 448 -13.24 -27.20 12.66
CA TRP A 448 -13.97 -28.30 13.25
C TRP A 448 -14.67 -29.19 12.20
N ARG A 449 -15.38 -28.59 11.24
CA ARG A 449 -16.06 -29.32 10.15
C ARG A 449 -15.11 -30.10 9.27
N ILE A 450 -13.97 -29.54 8.91
CA ILE A 450 -12.98 -30.23 8.06
C ILE A 450 -12.38 -31.40 8.81
N ARG A 451 -12.08 -31.25 10.10
CA ARG A 451 -11.54 -32.31 10.91
C ARG A 451 -12.54 -33.44 11.18
N ALA A 452 -13.81 -33.09 11.46
CA ALA A 452 -14.86 -34.07 11.68
C ALA A 452 -15.20 -34.90 10.41
N ALA A 453 -14.97 -34.31 9.23
CA ALA A 453 -15.14 -35.01 7.95
C ALA A 453 -13.94 -35.87 7.55
N SER A 454 -12.83 -35.83 8.29
CA SER A 454 -11.66 -36.68 8.03
C SER A 454 -11.85 -38.01 8.76
N PRO A 455 -11.70 -39.19 8.10
CA PRO A 455 -11.76 -40.45 8.78
C PRO A 455 -10.68 -40.50 9.87
N PRO A 456 -10.96 -41.14 11.03
CA PRO A 456 -9.95 -41.32 12.06
C PRO A 456 -8.74 -42.04 11.44
N SER A 457 -7.56 -41.46 11.57
CA SER A 457 -6.32 -42.15 11.24
C SER A 457 -6.30 -43.46 12.03
N SER A 458 -6.41 -44.57 11.33
CA SER A 458 -6.27 -45.90 11.94
C SER A 458 -4.93 -45.95 12.65
N CYS A 459 -4.98 -45.92 13.97
CA CYS A 459 -3.84 -46.16 14.82
C CYS A 459 -3.49 -47.67 14.59
N SER A 460 -2.57 -47.93 13.67
CA SER A 460 -2.01 -49.28 13.50
C SER A 460 -1.00 -49.56 14.62
N SER A 461 -1.52 -49.82 15.81
CA SER A 461 -0.81 -50.58 16.83
C SER A 461 -1.31 -52.01 16.76
N ARG A 462 -0.87 -52.78 15.76
CA ARG A 462 -0.83 -54.23 15.89
C ARG A 462 0.28 -54.56 16.89
N ALA A 463 -0.07 -54.59 18.14
CA ALA A 463 0.65 -55.37 19.12
C ALA A 463 0.45 -56.83 18.72
N THR A 464 1.46 -57.44 18.12
CA THR A 464 1.57 -58.88 17.96
C THR A 464 1.74 -59.49 19.34
N CYS A 465 0.62 -59.93 19.93
CA CYS A 465 0.61 -60.89 21.03
C CYS A 465 0.84 -62.27 20.42
N GLY A 466 2.11 -62.75 20.41
CA GLY A 466 2.44 -64.12 20.11
C GLY A 466 1.96 -65.05 21.26
N PRO A 467 1.46 -66.28 20.98
CA PRO A 467 1.04 -67.17 21.99
C PRO A 467 2.23 -67.77 22.76
N ARG A 468 2.24 -67.68 24.09
CA ARG A 468 3.06 -68.44 24.98
C ARG A 468 2.65 -69.91 24.91
N ALA A 469 3.54 -70.80 24.50
CA ALA A 469 3.39 -72.23 24.64
C ALA A 469 3.56 -72.68 26.13
N PRO A 470 2.85 -73.69 26.58
CA PRO A 470 3.02 -74.27 27.92
C PRO A 470 4.19 -75.20 28.00
N GLY A 471 4.94 -75.12 29.08
CA GLY A 471 5.96 -76.06 29.51
C GLY A 471 6.34 -75.80 30.96
#